data_496e21a7220ebff57b86af1b15c4cff6
#
_entry.id   496e21a7220ebff57b86af1b15c4cff6
#
_cell.length_a   1.000
_cell.length_b   1.000
_cell.length_c   1.000
_cell.angle_alpha   90.00
_cell.angle_beta   90.00
_cell.angle_gamma   90.00
#
_symmetry.space_group_name_H-M   'P 1'
#
loop_
_entity.id
_entity.type
_entity.pdbx_description
1 polymer ?
#
loop_
_entity_poly.entity_id
_entity_poly.type
_entity_poly.pdbx_seq_one_letter_code
_entity_poly.pdbx_strand_id
1 'polypeptide(L)'
;MIAVGIDISKAKSTVAVIDSDGTVLASPFTMAHTQPEMEAFVTYLKGLGEPTTILMEYTGHYHYPVLKKLQGEGFPVCIVNPYQMKKYGDVEIHKAKTDKKDALRIAAYALEKSYKLVPYSSMEQKYEDLKFLSRQYNQRISYVAKLKVQLIALLDQTMPGITRILPLNSRNPEKCALLLFIRRFKSFDEIHRIGKARFLASYDVLAKKTSERSASSKGLSIYELAVDSITTRGEDPYIWLSQNQCVDLLSATQNAADEIISQMRNIAETIPEYKVLRAMHGVGDRLGPIILAEIGDVHRFHSGKALNSYAGNDAPPYQSGQFESRNRHISKRGSSTLRKACYEVMQALKLTKPQDDPVYLFMLKKEQEGKPFNVAKMAGVNKFLRIYYARAMELYK
;
A
#
# COMPACT_ATOMS: atom_id res chain seq x y z
N MET A 1 26.19 -28.10 -12.11
CA MET A 1 25.04 -27.26 -11.68
C MET A 1 24.80 -26.20 -12.74
N ILE A 2 23.57 -26.03 -13.18
CA ILE A 2 23.18 -25.05 -14.19
C ILE A 2 22.49 -23.86 -13.51
N ALA A 3 22.81 -22.64 -13.94
CA ALA A 3 22.13 -21.42 -13.53
C ALA A 3 21.37 -20.81 -14.69
N VAL A 4 20.09 -20.53 -14.45
CA VAL A 4 19.18 -19.92 -15.42
C VAL A 4 18.76 -18.55 -14.95
N GLY A 5 19.07 -17.52 -15.70
CA GLY A 5 18.66 -16.15 -15.46
C GLY A 5 17.53 -15.75 -16.39
N ILE A 6 16.44 -15.24 -15.80
CA ILE A 6 15.26 -14.81 -16.56
C ILE A 6 14.99 -13.34 -16.29
N ASP A 7 15.18 -12.52 -17.31
CA ASP A 7 14.75 -11.11 -17.32
C ASP A 7 13.31 -11.03 -17.81
N ILE A 8 12.41 -10.59 -16.94
CA ILE A 8 10.95 -10.60 -17.14
C ILE A 8 10.47 -9.28 -17.72
N SER A 9 9.71 -9.34 -18.79
CA SER A 9 8.93 -8.21 -19.30
C SER A 9 7.43 -8.56 -19.46
N LYS A 10 6.62 -7.64 -19.97
CA LYS A 10 5.15 -7.75 -19.96
C LYS A 10 4.59 -9.00 -20.65
N ALA A 11 5.13 -9.36 -21.81
CA ALA A 11 4.58 -10.46 -22.65
C ALA A 11 5.63 -11.49 -23.04
N LYS A 12 6.88 -11.28 -22.68
CA LYS A 12 8.02 -12.12 -23.02
C LYS A 12 9.09 -12.04 -21.93
N SER A 13 10.01 -12.98 -21.95
CA SER A 13 11.19 -12.98 -21.08
C SER A 13 12.43 -13.22 -21.92
N THR A 14 13.57 -12.69 -21.50
CA THR A 14 14.87 -13.08 -22.05
C THR A 14 15.51 -14.05 -21.08
N VAL A 15 15.95 -15.19 -21.60
CA VAL A 15 16.52 -16.30 -20.84
C VAL A 15 17.99 -16.47 -21.19
N ALA A 16 18.82 -16.65 -20.18
CA ALA A 16 20.21 -17.04 -20.30
C ALA A 16 20.48 -18.28 -19.45
N VAL A 17 21.26 -19.21 -19.99
CA VAL A 17 21.61 -20.47 -19.33
C VAL A 17 23.13 -20.61 -19.33
N ILE A 18 23.71 -20.78 -18.13
CA ILE A 18 25.14 -20.93 -17.92
C ILE A 18 25.43 -22.17 -17.09
N ASP A 19 26.59 -22.78 -17.29
CA ASP A 19 27.08 -23.89 -16.45
C ASP A 19 27.81 -23.41 -15.18
N SER A 20 28.35 -24.37 -14.42
CA SER A 20 29.11 -24.08 -13.19
C SER A 20 30.38 -23.22 -13.40
N ASP A 21 30.93 -23.22 -14.57
CA ASP A 21 32.15 -22.52 -14.92
C ASP A 21 31.85 -21.12 -15.54
N GLY A 22 30.57 -20.80 -15.68
CA GLY A 22 30.09 -19.54 -16.28
C GLY A 22 30.01 -19.59 -17.80
N THR A 23 30.21 -20.76 -18.42
CA THR A 23 30.10 -20.95 -19.87
C THR A 23 28.64 -20.86 -20.28
N VAL A 24 28.35 -20.11 -21.35
CA VAL A 24 27.01 -19.95 -21.90
C VAL A 24 26.60 -21.22 -22.67
N LEU A 25 25.68 -22.00 -22.11
CA LEU A 25 25.18 -23.23 -22.74
C LEU A 25 24.20 -22.97 -23.89
N ALA A 26 23.47 -21.86 -23.82
CA ALA A 26 22.62 -21.39 -24.91
C ALA A 26 22.73 -19.88 -25.04
N SER A 27 22.93 -19.36 -26.28
CA SER A 27 22.89 -17.93 -26.54
C SER A 27 21.58 -17.34 -25.98
N PRO A 28 21.61 -16.19 -25.28
CA PRO A 28 20.40 -15.64 -24.70
C PRO A 28 19.27 -15.48 -25.72
N PHE A 29 18.14 -16.09 -25.42
CA PHE A 29 16.97 -16.14 -26.30
C PHE A 29 15.74 -15.49 -25.65
N THR A 30 14.80 -15.10 -26.49
CA THR A 30 13.52 -14.57 -26.07
C THR A 30 12.48 -15.68 -26.04
N MET A 31 11.69 -15.73 -24.97
CA MET A 31 10.57 -16.66 -24.74
C MET A 31 9.31 -15.81 -24.55
N ALA A 32 8.29 -15.96 -25.39
CA ALA A 32 7.00 -15.35 -25.19
C ALA A 32 6.24 -16.07 -24.06
N HIS A 33 5.38 -15.33 -23.35
CA HIS A 33 4.54 -15.91 -22.29
C HIS A 33 3.31 -16.60 -22.89
N THR A 34 3.53 -17.52 -23.84
CA THR A 34 2.50 -18.36 -24.47
C THR A 34 2.66 -19.80 -24.03
N GLN A 35 1.58 -20.57 -24.04
CA GLN A 35 1.62 -21.95 -23.60
C GLN A 35 2.64 -22.80 -24.37
N PRO A 36 2.71 -22.77 -25.73
CA PRO A 36 3.68 -23.56 -26.48
C PRO A 36 5.13 -23.22 -26.14
N GLU A 37 5.49 -21.93 -26.05
CA GLU A 37 6.87 -21.53 -25.74
C GLU A 37 7.28 -21.85 -24.31
N MET A 38 6.35 -21.74 -23.37
CA MET A 38 6.58 -22.15 -21.99
C MET A 38 6.78 -23.66 -21.85
N GLU A 39 6.03 -24.47 -22.60
CA GLU A 39 6.19 -25.93 -22.64
C GLU A 39 7.50 -26.33 -23.29
N ALA A 40 7.88 -25.70 -24.40
CA ALA A 40 9.17 -25.92 -25.04
C ALA A 40 10.33 -25.57 -24.10
N PHE A 41 10.20 -24.47 -23.34
CA PHE A 41 11.21 -24.09 -22.35
C PHE A 41 11.32 -25.08 -21.20
N VAL A 42 10.19 -25.57 -20.67
CA VAL A 42 10.17 -26.63 -19.65
C VAL A 42 10.85 -27.90 -20.18
N THR A 43 10.53 -28.29 -21.40
CA THR A 43 11.16 -29.49 -22.05
C THR A 43 12.65 -29.30 -22.19
N TYR A 44 13.11 -28.12 -22.64
CA TYR A 44 14.51 -27.77 -22.68
C TYR A 44 15.21 -27.87 -21.32
N LEU A 45 14.63 -27.31 -20.28
CA LEU A 45 15.18 -27.38 -18.93
C LEU A 45 15.28 -28.82 -18.39
N LYS A 46 14.26 -29.64 -18.64
CA LYS A 46 14.27 -31.07 -18.27
C LYS A 46 15.35 -31.86 -19.03
N GLY A 47 15.63 -31.46 -20.26
CA GLY A 47 16.67 -32.08 -21.09
C GLY A 47 18.10 -31.76 -20.66
N LEU A 48 18.33 -30.76 -19.82
CA LEU A 48 19.67 -30.43 -19.32
C LEU A 48 20.26 -31.47 -18.37
N GLY A 49 19.41 -32.26 -17.71
CA GLY A 49 19.85 -33.44 -16.91
C GLY A 49 20.64 -33.15 -15.64
N GLU A 50 20.82 -31.85 -15.31
CA GLU A 50 21.59 -31.41 -14.14
C GLU A 50 20.74 -30.58 -13.15
N PRO A 51 21.13 -30.53 -11.87
CA PRO A 51 20.50 -29.62 -10.90
C PRO A 51 20.54 -28.18 -11.41
N THR A 52 19.37 -27.61 -11.58
CA THR A 52 19.18 -26.28 -12.18
C THR A 52 18.63 -25.29 -11.16
N THR A 53 19.32 -24.18 -10.96
CA THR A 53 18.85 -23.03 -10.16
C THR A 53 18.30 -21.97 -11.11
N ILE A 54 17.02 -21.65 -10.97
CA ILE A 54 16.35 -20.64 -11.78
C ILE A 54 16.18 -19.37 -10.95
N LEU A 55 16.66 -18.25 -11.48
CA LEU A 55 16.52 -16.93 -10.86
C LEU A 55 15.83 -15.98 -11.81
N MET A 56 14.86 -15.25 -11.30
CA MET A 56 14.21 -14.15 -12.03
C MET A 56 14.15 -12.89 -11.20
N GLU A 57 14.16 -11.75 -11.87
CA GLU A 57 13.98 -10.46 -11.21
C GLU A 57 12.50 -10.19 -10.92
N TYR A 58 12.20 -9.64 -9.74
CA TYR A 58 10.85 -9.24 -9.35
C TYR A 58 10.38 -8.05 -10.20
N THR A 59 9.51 -8.31 -11.18
CA THR A 59 8.98 -7.29 -12.11
C THR A 59 7.46 -7.20 -11.98
N GLY A 60 6.99 -6.48 -10.96
CA GLY A 60 5.55 -6.31 -10.71
C GLY A 60 4.79 -7.65 -10.63
N HIS A 61 3.82 -7.84 -11.53
CA HIS A 61 3.04 -9.10 -11.62
C HIS A 61 3.42 -9.96 -12.84
N TYR A 62 4.32 -9.48 -13.70
CA TYR A 62 4.64 -10.16 -14.96
C TYR A 62 5.43 -11.45 -14.79
N HIS A 63 6.11 -11.63 -13.67
CA HIS A 63 6.85 -12.87 -13.38
C HIS A 63 5.95 -14.06 -12.96
N TYR A 64 4.72 -13.80 -12.47
CA TYR A 64 3.86 -14.87 -11.94
C TYR A 64 3.52 -15.96 -12.95
N PRO A 65 3.18 -15.72 -14.22
CA PRO A 65 2.91 -16.80 -15.18
C PRO A 65 4.09 -17.74 -15.35
N VAL A 66 5.31 -17.20 -15.48
CA VAL A 66 6.55 -17.97 -15.62
C VAL A 66 6.84 -18.74 -14.33
N LEU A 67 6.74 -18.06 -13.17
CA LEU A 67 6.93 -18.68 -11.86
C LEU A 67 6.00 -19.87 -11.64
N LYS A 68 4.68 -19.68 -11.81
CA LYS A 68 3.68 -20.73 -11.59
C LYS A 68 3.89 -21.93 -12.52
N LYS A 69 4.21 -21.70 -13.80
CA LYS A 69 4.49 -22.78 -14.75
C LYS A 69 5.70 -23.57 -14.31
N LEU A 70 6.81 -22.92 -14.01
CA LEU A 70 8.07 -23.60 -13.63
C LEU A 70 7.94 -24.35 -12.29
N GLN A 71 7.27 -23.74 -11.30
CA GLN A 71 7.01 -24.42 -10.02
C GLN A 71 6.07 -25.61 -10.17
N GLY A 72 5.04 -25.51 -11.02
CA GLY A 72 4.14 -26.62 -11.33
C GLY A 72 4.85 -27.80 -11.97
N GLU A 73 5.98 -27.56 -12.62
CA GLU A 73 6.84 -28.59 -13.22
C GLU A 73 7.97 -29.09 -12.30
N GLY A 74 7.99 -28.62 -11.04
CA GLY A 74 8.92 -29.06 -10.00
C GLY A 74 10.26 -28.30 -9.95
N PHE A 75 10.45 -27.22 -10.71
CA PHE A 75 11.69 -26.45 -10.66
C PHE A 75 11.77 -25.54 -9.44
N PRO A 76 12.92 -25.48 -8.73
CA PRO A 76 13.17 -24.52 -7.68
C PRO A 76 13.44 -23.14 -8.30
N VAL A 77 12.45 -22.25 -8.23
CA VAL A 77 12.55 -20.91 -8.78
C VAL A 77 12.82 -19.91 -7.65
N CYS A 78 13.86 -19.10 -7.79
CA CYS A 78 14.20 -18.03 -6.89
C CYS A 78 13.82 -16.67 -7.49
N ILE A 79 13.48 -15.72 -6.63
CA ILE A 79 13.16 -14.35 -7.05
C ILE A 79 14.10 -13.37 -6.34
N VAL A 80 14.70 -12.46 -7.11
CA VAL A 80 15.61 -11.43 -6.62
C VAL A 80 14.99 -10.04 -6.71
N ASN A 81 15.31 -9.20 -5.72
CA ASN A 81 14.87 -7.82 -5.73
C ASN A 81 15.65 -6.99 -6.77
N PRO A 82 14.99 -6.17 -7.62
CA PRO A 82 15.65 -5.30 -8.60
C PRO A 82 16.78 -4.44 -8.04
N TYR A 83 16.63 -4.00 -6.80
CA TYR A 83 17.68 -3.23 -6.12
C TYR A 83 18.98 -4.04 -5.90
N GLN A 84 18.87 -5.34 -5.62
CA GLN A 84 20.04 -6.23 -5.48
C GLN A 84 20.72 -6.43 -6.82
N MET A 85 19.92 -6.65 -7.89
CA MET A 85 20.44 -6.77 -9.25
C MET A 85 21.13 -5.49 -9.72
N LYS A 86 20.52 -4.34 -9.44
CA LYS A 86 21.16 -3.05 -9.74
C LYS A 86 22.52 -2.90 -9.04
N LYS A 87 22.59 -3.20 -7.75
CA LYS A 87 23.85 -3.15 -6.99
C LYS A 87 24.90 -4.13 -7.51
N TYR A 88 24.49 -5.30 -7.94
CA TYR A 88 25.40 -6.29 -8.52
C TYR A 88 25.94 -5.81 -9.87
N GLY A 89 25.09 -5.18 -10.69
CA GLY A 89 25.49 -4.59 -11.97
C GLY A 89 26.32 -3.30 -11.88
N ASP A 90 26.24 -2.57 -10.75
CA ASP A 90 27.02 -1.33 -10.54
C ASP A 90 28.55 -1.60 -10.40
N VAL A 91 28.97 -2.84 -10.26
CA VAL A 91 30.38 -3.27 -10.20
C VAL A 91 31.01 -3.36 -11.60
N GLU A 92 30.21 -3.45 -12.65
CA GLU A 92 30.67 -3.54 -14.03
C GLU A 92 31.02 -2.17 -14.61
N ILE A 93 32.21 -2.06 -15.23
CA ILE A 93 32.72 -0.80 -15.81
C ILE A 93 31.96 -0.39 -17.08
N HIS A 94 31.37 -1.34 -17.81
CA HIS A 94 30.65 -1.11 -19.05
C HIS A 94 29.13 -1.07 -18.86
N LYS A 95 28.53 0.12 -19.01
CA LYS A 95 27.09 0.40 -18.76
C LYS A 95 26.14 0.08 -19.95
N ALA A 96 26.52 -0.81 -20.88
CA ALA A 96 25.58 -1.16 -21.95
C ALA A 96 24.44 -2.03 -21.41
N LYS A 97 23.22 -1.52 -21.45
CA LYS A 97 22.01 -2.20 -21.01
C LYS A 97 21.27 -2.83 -22.17
N THR A 98 21.12 -4.16 -22.14
CA THR A 98 20.28 -4.93 -23.05
C THR A 98 19.66 -6.10 -22.29
N ASP A 99 18.46 -6.52 -22.67
CA ASP A 99 17.75 -7.64 -22.03
C ASP A 99 18.62 -8.93 -21.99
N LYS A 100 19.42 -9.17 -23.03
CA LYS A 100 20.36 -10.31 -23.08
C LYS A 100 21.45 -10.20 -22.02
N LYS A 101 22.02 -9.02 -21.80
CA LYS A 101 23.03 -8.79 -20.76
C LYS A 101 22.40 -8.87 -19.37
N ASP A 102 21.18 -8.37 -19.21
CA ASP A 102 20.48 -8.43 -17.95
C ASP A 102 20.15 -9.89 -17.59
N ALA A 103 19.70 -10.72 -18.55
CA ALA A 103 19.48 -12.16 -18.34
C ALA A 103 20.77 -12.92 -17.96
N LEU A 104 21.89 -12.63 -18.63
CA LEU A 104 23.21 -13.19 -18.29
C LEU A 104 23.66 -12.78 -16.88
N ARG A 105 23.47 -11.52 -16.52
CA ARG A 105 23.78 -11.00 -15.18
C ARG A 105 22.94 -11.66 -14.10
N ILE A 106 21.66 -11.94 -14.36
CA ILE A 106 20.79 -12.68 -13.45
C ILE A 106 21.29 -14.12 -13.29
N ALA A 107 21.71 -14.77 -14.38
CA ALA A 107 22.27 -16.13 -14.34
C ALA A 107 23.60 -16.18 -13.55
N ALA A 108 24.51 -15.23 -13.80
CA ALA A 108 25.77 -15.12 -13.07
C ALA A 108 25.54 -14.89 -11.55
N TYR A 109 24.57 -14.03 -11.21
CA TYR A 109 24.19 -13.84 -9.82
C TYR A 109 23.65 -15.12 -9.17
N ALA A 110 22.85 -15.88 -9.92
CA ALA A 110 22.32 -17.16 -9.45
C ALA A 110 23.44 -18.17 -9.14
N LEU A 111 24.47 -18.20 -9.97
CA LEU A 111 25.65 -19.05 -9.78
C LEU A 111 26.47 -18.63 -8.56
N GLU A 112 26.88 -17.36 -8.52
CA GLU A 112 27.76 -16.82 -7.47
C GLU A 112 27.10 -16.79 -6.09
N LYS A 113 25.81 -16.57 -6.00
CA LYS A 113 25.08 -16.42 -4.73
C LYS A 113 24.14 -17.58 -4.44
N SER A 114 24.31 -18.71 -5.12
CA SER A 114 23.47 -19.91 -4.95
C SER A 114 23.22 -20.29 -3.49
N TYR A 115 24.23 -20.19 -2.64
CA TYR A 115 24.17 -20.47 -1.20
C TYR A 115 23.24 -19.53 -0.39
N LYS A 116 22.83 -18.39 -0.96
CA LYS A 116 21.91 -17.41 -0.33
C LYS A 116 20.51 -17.44 -0.96
N LEU A 117 20.36 -18.11 -2.08
CA LEU A 117 19.09 -18.16 -2.77
C LEU A 117 18.16 -19.14 -2.07
N VAL A 118 16.96 -18.67 -1.79
CA VAL A 118 15.88 -19.51 -1.24
C VAL A 118 14.80 -19.61 -2.32
N PRO A 119 14.40 -20.82 -2.70
CA PRO A 119 13.29 -21.01 -3.63
C PRO A 119 12.04 -20.28 -3.15
N TYR A 120 11.37 -19.64 -4.08
CA TYR A 120 10.12 -18.95 -3.79
C TYR A 120 9.07 -19.96 -3.34
N SER A 121 8.64 -19.86 -2.10
CA SER A 121 7.49 -20.61 -1.61
C SER A 121 6.22 -19.93 -2.05
N SER A 122 5.28 -20.64 -2.65
CA SER A 122 3.95 -20.10 -2.90
C SER A 122 3.30 -19.75 -1.56
N MET A 123 2.95 -18.50 -1.39
CA MET A 123 2.09 -18.12 -0.29
C MET A 123 0.75 -18.83 -0.45
N GLU A 124 0.13 -19.27 0.66
CA GLU A 124 -1.27 -19.72 0.62
C GLU A 124 -2.12 -18.71 -0.17
N GLN A 125 -3.01 -19.20 -1.03
CA GLN A 125 -3.82 -18.39 -1.94
C GLN A 125 -4.51 -17.21 -1.23
N LYS A 126 -4.97 -17.42 0.01
CA LYS A 126 -5.63 -16.37 0.82
C LYS A 126 -4.74 -15.16 1.14
N TYR A 127 -3.43 -15.34 1.28
CA TYR A 127 -2.51 -14.20 1.47
C TYR A 127 -2.24 -13.48 0.14
N GLU A 128 -2.21 -14.19 -0.97
CA GLU A 128 -2.11 -13.58 -2.31
C GLU A 128 -3.36 -12.75 -2.61
N ASP A 129 -4.54 -13.28 -2.32
CA ASP A 129 -5.81 -12.61 -2.49
C ASP A 129 -5.91 -11.34 -1.62
N LEU A 130 -5.53 -11.45 -0.34
CA LEU A 130 -5.45 -10.29 0.56
C LEU A 130 -4.51 -9.22 0.03
N LYS A 131 -3.34 -9.62 -0.46
CA LYS A 131 -2.35 -8.69 -0.98
C LYS A 131 -2.83 -8.01 -2.27
N PHE A 132 -3.50 -8.74 -3.15
CA PHE A 132 -4.14 -8.20 -4.33
C PHE A 132 -5.20 -7.15 -3.95
N LEU A 133 -6.13 -7.52 -3.07
CA LEU A 133 -7.20 -6.63 -2.59
C LEU A 133 -6.64 -5.40 -1.86
N SER A 134 -5.60 -5.55 -1.04
CA SER A 134 -4.93 -4.43 -0.38
C SER A 134 -4.40 -3.39 -1.37
N ARG A 135 -3.82 -3.84 -2.48
CA ARG A 135 -3.36 -2.95 -3.55
C ARG A 135 -4.52 -2.24 -4.24
N GLN A 136 -5.61 -2.97 -4.55
CA GLN A 136 -6.81 -2.38 -5.13
C GLN A 136 -7.44 -1.35 -4.19
N TYR A 137 -7.54 -1.65 -2.90
CA TYR A 137 -8.00 -0.73 -1.87
C TYR A 137 -7.17 0.57 -1.85
N ASN A 138 -5.85 0.45 -1.76
CA ASN A 138 -4.96 1.62 -1.72
C ASN A 138 -5.08 2.49 -2.98
N GLN A 139 -5.29 1.88 -4.14
CA GLN A 139 -5.55 2.61 -5.38
C GLN A 139 -6.86 3.39 -5.30
N ARG A 140 -7.97 2.78 -4.81
CA ARG A 140 -9.26 3.47 -4.61
C ARG A 140 -9.14 4.64 -3.64
N ILE A 141 -8.45 4.45 -2.52
CA ILE A 141 -8.20 5.53 -1.53
C ILE A 141 -7.38 6.67 -2.13
N SER A 142 -6.43 6.37 -3.02
CA SER A 142 -5.70 7.41 -3.76
C SER A 142 -6.62 8.22 -4.68
N TYR A 143 -7.57 7.57 -5.37
CA TYR A 143 -8.57 8.28 -6.19
C TYR A 143 -9.52 9.11 -5.33
N VAL A 144 -10.00 8.58 -4.21
CA VAL A 144 -10.82 9.34 -3.24
C VAL A 144 -10.09 10.61 -2.79
N ALA A 145 -8.79 10.52 -2.49
CA ALA A 145 -8.02 11.69 -2.09
C ALA A 145 -7.93 12.75 -3.20
N LYS A 146 -7.69 12.33 -4.46
CA LYS A 146 -7.67 13.23 -5.63
C LYS A 146 -9.02 13.88 -5.89
N LEU A 147 -10.10 13.11 -5.82
CA LEU A 147 -11.47 13.61 -6.01
C LEU A 147 -11.85 14.61 -4.91
N LYS A 148 -11.43 14.39 -3.66
CA LYS A 148 -11.65 15.36 -2.58
C LYS A 148 -10.96 16.69 -2.86
N VAL A 149 -9.71 16.67 -3.32
CA VAL A 149 -8.97 17.89 -3.68
C VAL A 149 -9.66 18.62 -4.84
N GLN A 150 -10.07 17.86 -5.87
CA GLN A 150 -10.79 18.42 -7.02
C GLN A 150 -12.12 19.07 -6.59
N LEU A 151 -12.91 18.37 -5.76
CA LEU A 151 -14.18 18.88 -5.26
C LEU A 151 -13.99 20.17 -4.47
N ILE A 152 -12.99 20.25 -3.58
CA ILE A 152 -12.70 21.44 -2.81
C ILE A 152 -12.37 22.62 -3.77
N ALA A 153 -11.53 22.39 -4.78
CA ALA A 153 -11.17 23.40 -5.76
C ALA A 153 -12.38 23.91 -6.59
N LEU A 154 -13.37 23.05 -6.84
CA LEU A 154 -14.64 23.47 -7.47
C LEU A 154 -15.51 24.26 -6.49
N LEU A 155 -15.55 23.84 -5.21
CA LEU A 155 -16.32 24.53 -4.17
C LEU A 155 -15.75 25.92 -3.85
N ASP A 156 -14.45 26.10 -3.90
CA ASP A 156 -13.82 27.42 -3.68
C ASP A 156 -14.27 28.47 -4.72
N GLN A 157 -14.80 28.03 -5.89
CA GLN A 157 -15.32 28.92 -6.92
C GLN A 157 -16.81 29.23 -6.75
N THR A 158 -17.58 28.36 -6.09
CA THR A 158 -19.05 28.48 -5.96
C THR A 158 -19.52 28.72 -4.53
N MET A 159 -18.79 28.17 -3.56
CA MET A 159 -19.11 28.20 -2.12
C MET A 159 -17.82 28.32 -1.29
N PRO A 160 -17.02 29.41 -1.44
CA PRO A 160 -15.74 29.55 -0.78
C PRO A 160 -15.87 29.46 0.73
N GLY A 161 -15.02 28.60 1.35
CA GLY A 161 -14.98 28.40 2.79
C GLY A 161 -16.05 27.44 3.36
N ILE A 162 -16.97 26.89 2.58
CA ILE A 162 -18.03 25.97 3.05
C ILE A 162 -17.45 24.76 3.80
N THR A 163 -16.28 24.28 3.42
CA THR A 163 -15.61 23.14 4.03
C THR A 163 -15.18 23.35 5.48
N ARG A 164 -15.15 24.61 5.95
CA ARG A 164 -14.89 24.95 7.36
C ARG A 164 -16.10 24.68 8.25
N ILE A 165 -17.32 24.80 7.69
CA ILE A 165 -18.58 24.56 8.40
C ILE A 165 -19.03 23.11 8.19
N LEU A 166 -18.94 22.62 6.97
CA LEU A 166 -19.28 21.25 6.57
C LEU A 166 -18.03 20.52 6.08
N PRO A 167 -17.28 19.85 6.96
CA PRO A 167 -16.02 19.20 6.57
C PRO A 167 -16.26 17.94 5.71
N LEU A 168 -15.40 17.75 4.71
CA LEU A 168 -15.39 16.57 3.84
C LEU A 168 -14.57 15.43 4.47
N ASN A 169 -14.93 14.97 5.66
CA ASN A 169 -14.20 13.94 6.42
C ASN A 169 -15.02 12.67 6.70
N SER A 170 -16.27 12.62 6.26
CA SER A 170 -17.13 11.44 6.43
C SER A 170 -16.64 10.27 5.58
N ARG A 171 -16.61 9.07 6.17
CA ARG A 171 -16.34 7.83 5.46
C ARG A 171 -17.59 7.27 4.77
N ASN A 172 -18.75 7.73 5.16
CA ASN A 172 -20.02 7.35 4.52
C ASN A 172 -20.51 8.51 3.66
N PRO A 173 -20.36 8.46 2.34
CA PRO A 173 -20.78 9.53 1.44
C PRO A 173 -22.26 9.87 1.53
N GLU A 174 -23.12 8.87 1.77
CA GLU A 174 -24.58 9.05 1.84
C GLU A 174 -25.00 9.83 3.09
N LYS A 175 -24.18 9.84 4.15
CA LYS A 175 -24.39 10.60 5.38
C LYS A 175 -23.49 11.83 5.49
N CYS A 176 -22.70 12.12 4.46
CA CYS A 176 -21.83 13.29 4.44
C CYS A 176 -22.64 14.57 4.19
N ALA A 177 -22.76 15.42 5.21
CA ALA A 177 -23.55 16.64 5.13
C ALA A 177 -23.12 17.54 3.96
N LEU A 178 -21.82 17.71 3.71
CA LEU A 178 -21.32 18.50 2.59
C LEU A 178 -21.76 17.93 1.24
N LEU A 179 -21.68 16.61 1.03
CA LEU A 179 -22.05 16.01 -0.25
C LEU A 179 -23.55 16.12 -0.52
N LEU A 180 -24.38 15.94 0.52
CA LEU A 180 -25.82 16.16 0.41
C LEU A 180 -26.15 17.63 0.20
N PHE A 181 -25.39 18.54 0.81
CA PHE A 181 -25.53 19.98 0.65
C PHE A 181 -25.28 20.41 -0.80
N ILE A 182 -24.19 19.93 -1.41
CA ILE A 182 -23.81 20.24 -2.81
C ILE A 182 -24.91 19.76 -3.77
N ARG A 183 -25.50 18.60 -3.52
CA ARG A 183 -26.61 18.08 -4.35
C ARG A 183 -27.88 18.95 -4.26
N ARG A 184 -28.07 19.64 -3.15
CA ARG A 184 -29.27 20.48 -2.91
C ARG A 184 -29.06 21.91 -3.33
N PHE A 185 -27.88 22.49 -3.08
CA PHE A 185 -27.56 23.89 -3.34
C PHE A 185 -26.37 23.98 -4.29
N LYS A 186 -26.55 24.74 -5.39
CA LYS A 186 -25.54 24.82 -6.46
C LYS A 186 -24.38 25.76 -6.12
N SER A 187 -24.72 26.88 -5.43
CA SER A 187 -23.77 27.96 -5.12
C SER A 187 -24.29 28.84 -3.99
N PHE A 188 -23.43 29.72 -3.49
CA PHE A 188 -23.86 30.78 -2.56
C PHE A 188 -24.77 31.81 -3.21
N ASP A 189 -24.62 32.10 -4.50
CA ASP A 189 -25.52 32.99 -5.23
C ASP A 189 -26.95 32.44 -5.26
N GLU A 190 -27.12 31.12 -5.42
CA GLU A 190 -28.45 30.51 -5.30
C GLU A 190 -29.01 30.67 -3.88
N ILE A 191 -28.20 30.44 -2.86
CA ILE A 191 -28.63 30.58 -1.45
C ILE A 191 -29.04 31.99 -1.15
N HIS A 192 -28.28 32.98 -1.63
CA HIS A 192 -28.62 34.37 -1.49
C HIS A 192 -29.95 34.72 -2.18
N ARG A 193 -30.15 34.25 -3.41
CA ARG A 193 -31.36 34.47 -4.21
C ARG A 193 -32.62 33.88 -3.59
N ILE A 194 -32.57 32.66 -3.02
CA ILE A 194 -33.74 32.02 -2.39
C ILE A 194 -34.10 32.66 -1.04
N GLY A 195 -33.20 33.36 -0.42
CA GLY A 195 -33.38 34.11 0.83
C GLY A 195 -33.30 33.26 2.10
N LYS A 196 -33.04 33.92 3.22
CA LYS A 196 -32.73 33.31 4.52
C LYS A 196 -33.77 32.30 4.99
N ALA A 197 -35.03 32.65 5.00
CA ALA A 197 -36.09 31.81 5.55
C ALA A 197 -36.25 30.48 4.77
N ARG A 198 -36.25 30.55 3.44
CA ARG A 198 -36.40 29.37 2.58
C ARG A 198 -35.15 28.51 2.61
N PHE A 199 -33.97 29.11 2.67
CA PHE A 199 -32.70 28.39 2.83
C PHE A 199 -32.68 27.60 4.13
N LEU A 200 -32.96 28.24 5.29
CA LEU A 200 -32.94 27.58 6.59
C LEU A 200 -33.93 26.42 6.67
N ALA A 201 -35.16 26.60 6.17
CA ALA A 201 -36.16 25.53 6.11
C ALA A 201 -35.65 24.33 5.28
N SER A 202 -34.99 24.58 4.14
CA SER A 202 -34.42 23.52 3.29
C SER A 202 -33.23 22.85 3.93
N TYR A 203 -32.38 23.62 4.62
CA TYR A 203 -31.22 23.09 5.33
C TYR A 203 -31.62 22.21 6.53
N ASP A 204 -32.67 22.57 7.28
CA ASP A 204 -33.17 21.77 8.41
C ASP A 204 -33.64 20.37 7.96
N VAL A 205 -34.27 20.28 6.77
CA VAL A 205 -34.63 18.98 6.19
C VAL A 205 -33.39 18.14 5.85
N LEU A 206 -32.34 18.76 5.32
CA LEU A 206 -31.08 18.11 5.00
C LEU A 206 -30.35 17.66 6.27
N ALA A 207 -30.28 18.50 7.28
CA ALA A 207 -29.59 18.24 8.54
C ALA A 207 -30.20 17.04 9.31
N LYS A 208 -31.53 16.88 9.24
CA LYS A 208 -32.21 15.69 9.80
C LYS A 208 -31.74 14.39 9.17
N LYS A 209 -31.41 14.39 7.85
CA LYS A 209 -30.91 13.18 7.15
C LYS A 209 -29.47 12.81 7.57
N THR A 210 -28.69 13.78 8.00
CA THR A 210 -27.29 13.57 8.38
C THR A 210 -27.09 13.37 9.88
N SER A 211 -28.14 13.45 10.68
CA SER A 211 -28.09 13.42 12.16
C SER A 211 -27.13 14.46 12.74
N GLU A 212 -27.01 15.60 12.10
CA GLU A 212 -26.13 16.70 12.53
C GLU A 212 -26.63 17.32 13.85
N ARG A 213 -25.72 17.37 14.80
CA ARG A 213 -25.93 18.14 16.05
C ARG A 213 -25.77 19.63 15.72
N SER A 214 -26.58 20.50 16.27
CA SER A 214 -26.52 21.97 16.05
C SER A 214 -26.87 22.42 14.62
N ALA A 215 -27.84 21.78 13.97
CA ALA A 215 -28.27 22.09 12.61
C ALA A 215 -28.61 23.57 12.41
N SER A 216 -29.42 24.16 13.31
CA SER A 216 -29.88 25.56 13.19
C SER A 216 -28.74 26.57 13.22
N SER A 217 -27.74 26.40 14.11
CA SER A 217 -26.60 27.31 14.18
C SER A 217 -25.71 27.21 12.94
N LYS A 218 -25.48 26.00 12.43
CA LYS A 218 -24.72 25.81 11.19
C LYS A 218 -25.43 26.40 9.98
N GLY A 219 -26.74 26.23 9.88
CA GLY A 219 -27.54 26.84 8.81
C GLY A 219 -27.39 28.38 8.78
N LEU A 220 -27.45 29.00 9.95
CA LEU A 220 -27.21 30.46 10.06
C LEU A 220 -25.80 30.82 9.60
N SER A 221 -24.77 30.15 10.10
CA SER A 221 -23.38 30.39 9.70
C SER A 221 -23.13 30.21 8.21
N ILE A 222 -23.80 29.22 7.58
CA ILE A 222 -23.70 29.01 6.13
C ILE A 222 -24.38 30.16 5.37
N TYR A 223 -25.54 30.63 5.83
CA TYR A 223 -26.21 31.74 5.21
C TYR A 223 -25.39 33.03 5.30
N GLU A 224 -24.83 33.35 6.48
CA GLU A 224 -23.95 34.49 6.70
C GLU A 224 -22.71 34.38 5.78
N LEU A 225 -22.09 33.22 5.72
CA LEU A 225 -20.96 32.99 4.82
C LEU A 225 -21.36 33.19 3.34
N ALA A 226 -22.57 32.78 2.95
CA ALA A 226 -23.06 32.96 1.59
C ALA A 226 -23.30 34.44 1.23
N VAL A 227 -23.76 35.24 2.19
CA VAL A 227 -23.98 36.69 2.00
C VAL A 227 -22.65 37.45 1.90
N ASP A 228 -21.67 37.07 2.72
CA ASP A 228 -20.39 37.76 2.81
C ASP A 228 -19.37 37.33 1.75
N SER A 229 -19.62 36.22 1.06
CA SER A 229 -18.65 35.66 0.10
C SER A 229 -18.87 36.16 -1.32
N ILE A 230 -17.78 36.40 -2.03
CA ILE A 230 -17.77 36.65 -3.47
C ILE A 230 -17.44 35.35 -4.20
N THR A 231 -18.35 34.87 -5.02
CA THR A 231 -18.14 33.68 -5.87
C THR A 231 -17.49 34.08 -7.20
N THR A 232 -16.68 33.21 -7.78
CA THR A 232 -16.08 33.43 -9.10
C THR A 232 -16.94 32.84 -10.23
N ARG A 233 -17.70 31.77 -9.92
CA ARG A 233 -18.55 31.03 -10.89
C ARG A 233 -19.86 30.56 -10.26
N GLY A 234 -20.53 31.43 -9.51
CA GLY A 234 -21.70 31.05 -8.71
C GLY A 234 -22.91 30.57 -9.51
N GLU A 235 -23.14 31.11 -10.69
CA GLU A 235 -24.30 30.74 -11.56
C GLU A 235 -23.91 29.95 -12.80
N ASP A 236 -22.65 29.47 -12.88
CA ASP A 236 -22.18 28.68 -14.03
C ASP A 236 -22.71 27.23 -13.99
N PRO A 237 -23.52 26.82 -14.99
CA PRO A 237 -24.10 25.48 -15.01
C PRO A 237 -23.04 24.39 -15.20
N TYR A 238 -21.90 24.67 -15.83
CA TYR A 238 -20.85 23.70 -16.10
C TYR A 238 -20.06 23.35 -14.85
N ILE A 239 -19.81 24.32 -13.97
CA ILE A 239 -19.14 24.00 -12.69
C ILE A 239 -20.06 23.19 -11.79
N TRP A 240 -21.35 23.47 -11.77
CA TRP A 240 -22.34 22.67 -11.04
C TRP A 240 -22.41 21.23 -11.57
N LEU A 241 -22.42 21.05 -12.89
CA LEU A 241 -22.35 19.73 -13.51
C LEU A 241 -21.09 18.99 -13.03
N SER A 242 -19.92 19.65 -13.07
CA SER A 242 -18.65 19.09 -12.64
C SER A 242 -18.62 18.74 -11.15
N GLN A 243 -19.24 19.56 -10.30
CA GLN A 243 -19.37 19.28 -8.86
C GLN A 243 -20.22 18.02 -8.63
N ASN A 244 -21.37 17.88 -9.27
CA ASN A 244 -22.21 16.70 -9.11
C ASN A 244 -21.53 15.43 -9.60
N GLN A 245 -20.86 15.48 -10.77
CA GLN A 245 -20.08 14.36 -11.26
C GLN A 245 -18.95 13.98 -10.30
N CYS A 246 -18.27 14.97 -9.71
CA CYS A 246 -17.23 14.73 -8.74
C CYS A 246 -17.77 14.08 -7.45
N VAL A 247 -18.96 14.51 -6.98
CA VAL A 247 -19.65 13.90 -5.83
C VAL A 247 -20.05 12.46 -6.13
N ASP A 248 -20.56 12.17 -7.34
CA ASP A 248 -20.95 10.82 -7.74
C ASP A 248 -19.74 9.89 -7.82
N LEU A 249 -18.65 10.33 -8.47
CA LEU A 249 -17.41 9.58 -8.56
C LEU A 249 -16.78 9.35 -7.19
N LEU A 250 -16.79 10.36 -6.31
CA LEU A 250 -16.29 10.24 -4.95
C LEU A 250 -17.07 9.18 -4.17
N SER A 251 -18.41 9.24 -4.24
CA SER A 251 -19.28 8.30 -3.55
C SER A 251 -19.10 6.88 -4.06
N ALA A 252 -19.11 6.68 -5.38
CA ALA A 252 -18.91 5.37 -6.00
C ALA A 252 -17.52 4.78 -5.66
N THR A 253 -16.47 5.63 -5.71
CA THR A 253 -15.11 5.18 -5.41
C THR A 253 -14.94 4.82 -3.93
N GLN A 254 -15.55 5.56 -3.01
CA GLN A 254 -15.53 5.26 -1.58
C GLN A 254 -16.28 3.95 -1.30
N ASN A 255 -17.47 3.76 -1.85
CA ASN A 255 -18.25 2.53 -1.68
C ASN A 255 -17.48 1.31 -2.21
N ALA A 256 -16.82 1.42 -3.37
CA ALA A 256 -15.97 0.36 -3.90
C ALA A 256 -14.76 0.08 -2.99
N ALA A 257 -14.18 1.08 -2.33
CA ALA A 257 -13.12 0.87 -1.35
C ALA A 257 -13.64 0.16 -0.09
N ASP A 258 -14.83 0.50 0.38
CA ASP A 258 -15.45 -0.11 1.56
C ASP A 258 -15.88 -1.56 1.29
N GLU A 259 -16.31 -1.88 0.08
CA GLU A 259 -16.55 -3.25 -0.35
C GLU A 259 -15.26 -4.09 -0.35
N ILE A 260 -14.18 -3.57 -0.93
CA ILE A 260 -12.88 -4.27 -0.91
C ILE A 260 -12.42 -4.55 0.51
N ILE A 261 -12.51 -3.58 1.43
CA ILE A 261 -12.09 -3.81 2.82
C ILE A 261 -12.97 -4.83 3.54
N SER A 262 -14.27 -4.90 3.19
CA SER A 262 -15.16 -5.93 3.70
C SER A 262 -14.75 -7.33 3.23
N GLN A 263 -14.43 -7.50 1.95
CA GLN A 263 -13.92 -8.77 1.43
C GLN A 263 -12.58 -9.16 2.06
N MET A 264 -11.66 -8.20 2.20
CA MET A 264 -10.40 -8.45 2.89
C MET A 264 -10.60 -8.93 4.33
N ARG A 265 -11.58 -8.38 5.05
CA ARG A 265 -11.91 -8.81 6.41
C ARG A 265 -12.42 -10.25 6.42
N ASN A 266 -13.34 -10.60 5.53
CA ASN A 266 -13.86 -11.96 5.42
C ASN A 266 -12.74 -13.00 5.19
N ILE A 267 -11.78 -12.68 4.31
CA ILE A 267 -10.61 -13.55 4.10
C ILE A 267 -9.73 -13.57 5.35
N ALA A 268 -9.44 -12.41 5.96
CA ALA A 268 -8.57 -12.29 7.11
C ALA A 268 -9.10 -13.10 8.32
N GLU A 269 -10.41 -13.14 8.53
CA GLU A 269 -11.05 -13.90 9.61
C GLU A 269 -10.77 -15.41 9.54
N THR A 270 -10.42 -15.94 8.37
CA THR A 270 -10.03 -17.33 8.17
C THR A 270 -8.56 -17.61 8.52
N ILE A 271 -7.79 -16.57 8.86
CA ILE A 271 -6.35 -16.65 9.11
C ILE A 271 -6.10 -16.49 10.62
N PRO A 272 -5.43 -17.47 11.27
CA PRO A 272 -5.25 -17.46 12.73
C PRO A 272 -4.58 -16.19 13.27
N GLU A 273 -3.57 -15.67 12.58
CA GLU A 273 -2.83 -14.48 12.99
C GLU A 273 -3.67 -13.19 13.00
N TYR A 274 -4.80 -13.20 12.30
CA TYR A 274 -5.72 -12.07 12.34
C TYR A 274 -6.28 -11.81 13.72
N LYS A 275 -6.58 -12.88 14.48
CA LYS A 275 -7.06 -12.76 15.87
C LYS A 275 -6.02 -12.07 16.76
N VAL A 276 -4.73 -12.38 16.55
CA VAL A 276 -3.62 -11.73 17.25
C VAL A 276 -3.58 -10.24 16.94
N LEU A 277 -3.69 -9.87 15.65
CA LEU A 277 -3.73 -8.46 15.24
C LEU A 277 -4.92 -7.73 15.84
N ARG A 278 -6.12 -8.33 15.82
CA ARG A 278 -7.35 -7.71 16.34
C ARG A 278 -7.32 -7.51 17.84
N ALA A 279 -6.57 -8.34 18.57
CA ALA A 279 -6.37 -8.20 20.01
C ALA A 279 -5.37 -7.09 20.39
N MET A 280 -4.67 -6.50 19.43
CA MET A 280 -3.73 -5.40 19.68
C MET A 280 -4.45 -4.05 19.58
N HIS A 281 -4.24 -3.19 20.57
CA HIS A 281 -4.82 -1.85 20.59
C HIS A 281 -4.50 -1.04 19.33
N GLY A 282 -5.46 -0.26 18.84
CA GLY A 282 -5.32 0.56 17.64
C GLY A 282 -5.50 -0.18 16.32
N VAL A 283 -5.64 -1.51 16.33
CA VAL A 283 -5.90 -2.32 15.14
C VAL A 283 -7.40 -2.54 14.97
N GLY A 284 -8.00 -1.73 14.09
CA GLY A 284 -9.41 -1.83 13.73
C GLY A 284 -9.67 -2.71 12.50
N ASP A 285 -10.96 -2.79 12.11
CA ASP A 285 -11.45 -3.60 10.97
C ASP A 285 -10.81 -3.25 9.63
N ARG A 286 -10.29 -2.03 9.49
CA ARG A 286 -9.60 -1.58 8.29
C ARG A 286 -8.11 -1.90 8.32
N LEU A 287 -7.44 -1.60 9.44
CA LEU A 287 -5.98 -1.74 9.52
C LEU A 287 -5.54 -3.20 9.68
N GLY A 288 -6.33 -4.02 10.37
CA GLY A 288 -6.02 -5.43 10.59
C GLY A 288 -5.81 -6.20 9.28
N PRO A 289 -6.78 -6.22 8.36
CA PRO A 289 -6.64 -6.91 7.08
C PRO A 289 -5.49 -6.35 6.21
N ILE A 290 -5.25 -5.03 6.22
CA ILE A 290 -4.16 -4.40 5.47
C ILE A 290 -2.80 -4.83 6.01
N ILE A 291 -2.63 -4.84 7.33
CA ILE A 291 -1.38 -5.27 7.97
C ILE A 291 -1.12 -6.74 7.67
N LEU A 292 -2.14 -7.59 7.81
CA LEU A 292 -2.05 -9.02 7.52
C LEU A 292 -1.70 -9.27 6.04
N ALA A 293 -2.35 -8.57 5.11
CA ALA A 293 -2.07 -8.64 3.68
C ALA A 293 -0.61 -8.31 3.32
N GLU A 294 -0.04 -7.33 4.00
CA GLU A 294 1.35 -6.90 3.75
C GLU A 294 2.38 -7.83 4.40
N ILE A 295 2.07 -8.35 5.58
CA ILE A 295 2.95 -9.31 6.26
C ILE A 295 2.90 -10.67 5.56
N GLY A 296 1.71 -11.15 5.17
CA GLY A 296 1.51 -12.50 4.66
C GLY A 296 1.82 -13.54 5.74
N ASP A 297 2.30 -14.72 5.32
CA ASP A 297 2.74 -15.75 6.25
C ASP A 297 3.88 -15.25 7.15
N VAL A 298 3.69 -15.34 8.45
CA VAL A 298 4.65 -14.89 9.45
C VAL A 298 5.93 -15.73 9.46
N HIS A 299 5.86 -17.00 9.05
CA HIS A 299 7.01 -17.93 9.01
C HIS A 299 8.08 -17.53 7.99
N ARG A 300 7.74 -16.72 7.00
CA ARG A 300 8.74 -16.19 6.06
C ARG A 300 9.78 -15.27 6.72
N PHE A 301 9.55 -14.86 7.97
CA PHE A 301 10.47 -14.03 8.73
C PHE A 301 11.14 -14.86 9.82
N HIS A 302 12.46 -14.87 9.85
CA HIS A 302 13.23 -15.57 10.88
C HIS A 302 13.23 -14.84 12.24
N SER A 303 12.74 -13.61 12.31
CA SER A 303 12.67 -12.82 13.56
C SER A 303 11.77 -11.58 13.41
N GLY A 304 11.29 -11.05 14.55
CA GLY A 304 10.59 -9.76 14.58
C GLY A 304 11.46 -8.58 14.11
N LYS A 305 12.80 -8.70 14.15
CA LYS A 305 13.73 -7.72 13.58
C LYS A 305 13.68 -7.77 12.04
N ALA A 306 13.61 -8.96 11.45
CA ALA A 306 13.44 -9.13 10.01
C ALA A 306 12.11 -8.55 9.50
N LEU A 307 11.02 -8.76 10.24
CA LEU A 307 9.72 -8.15 9.94
C LEU A 307 9.77 -6.60 10.01
N ASN A 308 10.45 -6.05 11.02
CA ASN A 308 10.63 -4.60 11.12
C ASN A 308 11.46 -4.03 9.95
N SER A 309 12.50 -4.75 9.52
CA SER A 309 13.30 -4.39 8.33
C SER A 309 12.48 -4.48 7.05
N TYR A 310 11.61 -5.49 6.93
CA TYR A 310 10.66 -5.62 5.81
C TYR A 310 9.70 -4.43 5.73
N ALA A 311 9.31 -3.84 6.84
CA ALA A 311 8.56 -2.58 6.86
C ALA A 311 9.43 -1.35 6.49
N GLY A 312 10.73 -1.51 6.33
CA GLY A 312 11.68 -0.42 6.10
C GLY A 312 11.79 0.54 7.27
N ASN A 313 11.58 0.04 8.47
CA ASN A 313 11.64 0.80 9.74
C ASN A 313 12.91 0.52 10.53
N ASP A 314 13.86 -0.19 9.95
CA ASP A 314 15.20 -0.36 10.48
C ASP A 314 16.04 0.92 10.28
N ALA A 315 16.89 1.23 11.24
CA ALA A 315 17.89 2.29 11.15
C ALA A 315 19.27 1.64 11.19
N PRO A 316 19.84 1.24 10.04
CA PRO A 316 21.10 0.53 10.00
C PRO A 316 22.22 1.40 10.60
N PRO A 317 23.18 0.81 11.31
CA PRO A 317 24.36 1.53 11.77
C PRO A 317 25.13 2.07 10.56
N TYR A 318 25.60 3.28 10.67
CA TYR A 318 26.55 3.86 9.73
C TYR A 318 27.83 4.19 10.52
N GLN A 319 28.81 3.34 10.31
CA GLN A 319 30.13 3.43 10.98
C GLN A 319 31.21 3.44 9.90
N SER A 320 32.18 4.33 10.02
CA SER A 320 33.34 4.39 9.16
C SER A 320 34.57 4.77 10.03
N GLY A 321 35.45 3.81 10.26
CA GLY A 321 36.57 3.98 11.20
C GLY A 321 36.09 4.31 12.61
N GLN A 322 36.52 5.44 13.15
CA GLN A 322 36.09 5.92 14.48
C GLN A 322 34.78 6.71 14.45
N PHE A 323 34.23 6.98 13.26
CA PHE A 323 32.97 7.73 13.11
C PHE A 323 31.77 6.83 13.28
N GLU A 324 30.91 7.14 14.24
CA GLU A 324 29.57 6.54 14.39
C GLU A 324 28.49 7.63 14.26
N SER A 325 27.62 7.48 13.28
CA SER A 325 26.50 8.41 13.10
C SER A 325 25.50 8.33 14.24
N ARG A 326 25.34 9.42 14.99
CA ARG A 326 24.33 9.56 16.06
C ARG A 326 22.91 9.78 15.52
N ASN A 327 22.78 10.41 14.36
CA ASN A 327 21.48 10.70 13.71
C ASN A 327 21.21 9.66 12.62
N ARG A 328 20.44 8.62 12.98
CA ARG A 328 20.08 7.54 12.06
C ARG A 328 18.66 7.72 11.57
N HIS A 329 18.49 7.67 10.27
CA HIS A 329 17.19 7.65 9.63
C HIS A 329 16.75 6.21 9.33
N ILE A 330 15.43 5.96 9.35
CA ILE A 330 14.88 4.67 8.91
C ILE A 330 15.22 4.44 7.43
N SER A 331 15.48 3.18 7.08
CA SER A 331 15.95 2.79 5.73
C SER A 331 14.94 3.12 4.63
N LYS A 332 13.64 3.07 4.95
CA LYS A 332 12.50 3.16 4.02
C LYS A 332 12.56 2.13 2.87
N ARG A 333 13.47 1.16 2.96
CA ARG A 333 13.71 0.10 1.96
C ARG A 333 12.88 -1.12 2.30
N GLY A 334 11.57 -1.05 2.05
CA GLY A 334 10.64 -2.13 2.39
C GLY A 334 9.20 -1.74 2.09
N SER A 335 8.23 -2.50 2.61
CA SER A 335 6.81 -2.21 2.37
C SER A 335 6.41 -0.86 2.97
N SER A 336 6.19 0.12 2.09
CA SER A 336 5.67 1.44 2.47
C SER A 336 4.23 1.35 2.96
N THR A 337 3.44 0.42 2.43
CA THR A 337 2.06 0.18 2.84
C THR A 337 1.99 -0.38 4.27
N LEU A 338 2.82 -1.38 4.60
CA LEU A 338 2.92 -1.90 5.97
C LEU A 338 3.35 -0.81 6.95
N ARG A 339 4.39 -0.06 6.60
CA ARG A 339 4.89 1.04 7.44
C ARG A 339 3.81 2.10 7.68
N LYS A 340 3.06 2.49 6.63
CA LYS A 340 1.95 3.44 6.73
C LYS A 340 0.83 2.89 7.64
N ALA A 341 0.40 1.66 7.43
CA ALA A 341 -0.66 1.04 8.24
C ALA A 341 -0.25 0.96 9.72
N CYS A 342 0.98 0.53 10.02
CA CYS A 342 1.49 0.53 11.40
C CYS A 342 1.60 1.94 11.99
N TYR A 343 1.97 2.95 11.19
CA TYR A 343 1.98 4.33 11.64
C TYR A 343 0.57 4.85 11.98
N GLU A 344 -0.45 4.46 11.21
CA GLU A 344 -1.85 4.77 11.51
C GLU A 344 -2.32 4.09 12.82
N VAL A 345 -1.83 2.87 13.14
CA VAL A 345 -2.02 2.25 14.44
C VAL A 345 -1.44 3.11 15.56
N MET A 346 -0.23 3.64 15.39
CA MET A 346 0.38 4.55 16.38
C MET A 346 -0.44 5.83 16.58
N GLN A 347 -1.06 6.35 15.51
CA GLN A 347 -1.97 7.49 15.62
C GLN A 347 -3.21 7.13 16.43
N ALA A 348 -3.81 5.95 16.20
CA ALA A 348 -4.94 5.48 16.96
C ALA A 348 -4.60 5.32 18.46
N LEU A 349 -3.44 4.75 18.79
CA LEU A 349 -2.96 4.64 20.19
C LEU A 349 -2.79 6.01 20.86
N LYS A 350 -2.29 7.00 20.13
CA LYS A 350 -2.16 8.38 20.67
C LYS A 350 -3.51 9.07 20.89
N LEU A 351 -4.54 8.68 20.15
CA LEU A 351 -5.90 9.20 20.33
C LEU A 351 -6.62 8.49 21.49
N THR A 352 -6.53 7.17 21.57
CA THR A 352 -7.24 6.35 22.56
C THR A 352 -6.54 6.28 23.92
N LYS A 353 -5.21 6.49 23.95
CA LYS A 353 -4.36 6.53 25.15
C LYS A 353 -4.56 5.32 26.10
N PRO A 354 -4.45 4.07 25.62
CA PRO A 354 -4.62 2.90 26.46
C PRO A 354 -3.48 2.81 27.49
N GLN A 355 -3.82 2.87 28.78
CA GLN A 355 -2.84 3.01 29.88
C GLN A 355 -2.03 1.73 30.14
N ASP A 356 -2.51 0.60 29.70
CA ASP A 356 -1.92 -0.74 29.86
C ASP A 356 -1.22 -1.26 28.61
N ASP A 357 -1.25 -0.50 27.48
CA ASP A 357 -0.65 -0.95 26.22
C ASP A 357 0.86 -0.72 26.19
N PRO A 358 1.68 -1.79 26.01
CA PRO A 358 3.13 -1.69 26.04
C PRO A 358 3.72 -0.87 24.89
N VAL A 359 3.01 -0.73 23.75
CA VAL A 359 3.45 0.08 22.62
C VAL A 359 3.20 1.55 22.90
N TYR A 360 2.02 1.87 23.43
CA TYR A 360 1.68 3.23 23.84
C TYR A 360 2.62 3.77 24.91
N LEU A 361 2.83 2.99 25.98
CA LEU A 361 3.77 3.36 27.06
C LEU A 361 5.20 3.54 26.55
N PHE A 362 5.62 2.70 25.60
CA PHE A 362 6.94 2.85 24.97
C PHE A 362 7.08 4.14 24.16
N MET A 363 6.03 4.54 23.43
CA MET A 363 6.03 5.84 22.72
C MET A 363 6.12 7.00 23.70
N LEU A 364 5.37 6.98 24.81
CA LEU A 364 5.44 8.01 25.84
C LEU A 364 6.84 8.11 26.45
N LYS A 365 7.45 6.97 26.77
CA LYS A 365 8.85 6.94 27.26
C LYS A 365 9.80 7.62 26.26
N LYS A 366 9.64 7.35 24.95
CA LYS A 366 10.49 7.97 23.93
C LYS A 366 10.29 9.49 23.81
N GLU A 367 9.08 9.96 24.00
CA GLU A 367 8.78 11.40 24.05
C GLU A 367 9.39 12.06 25.31
N GLN A 368 9.31 11.40 26.47
CA GLN A 368 9.95 11.84 27.71
C GLN A 368 11.51 11.88 27.60
N GLU A 369 12.10 10.98 26.79
CA GLU A 369 13.52 11.01 26.44
C GLU A 369 13.87 12.16 25.46
N GLY A 370 12.94 13.07 25.14
CA GLY A 370 13.14 14.20 24.24
C GLY A 370 13.12 13.84 22.75
N LYS A 371 12.65 12.66 22.36
CA LYS A 371 12.55 12.31 20.94
C LYS A 371 11.38 13.01 20.27
N PRO A 372 11.56 13.54 19.03
CA PRO A 372 10.47 14.14 18.26
C PRO A 372 9.30 13.15 18.08
N PHE A 373 8.08 13.68 18.09
CA PHE A 373 6.82 12.93 18.02
C PHE A 373 6.78 11.83 16.93
N ASN A 374 7.26 12.15 15.72
CA ASN A 374 7.30 11.15 14.63
C ASN A 374 8.37 10.07 14.87
N VAL A 375 9.46 10.39 15.53
CA VAL A 375 10.51 9.42 15.90
C VAL A 375 9.98 8.47 16.96
N ALA A 376 9.27 8.97 17.97
CA ALA A 376 8.62 8.16 19.00
C ALA A 376 7.59 7.19 18.39
N LYS A 377 6.76 7.65 17.42
CA LYS A 377 5.83 6.77 16.69
C LYS A 377 6.55 5.68 15.91
N MET A 378 7.64 6.00 15.20
CA MET A 378 8.39 4.99 14.45
C MET A 378 9.09 3.98 15.36
N ALA A 379 9.52 4.40 16.56
CA ALA A 379 9.97 3.47 17.61
C ALA A 379 8.81 2.58 18.10
N GLY A 380 7.60 3.14 18.24
CA GLY A 380 6.38 2.40 18.51
C GLY A 380 6.07 1.34 17.46
N VAL A 381 6.20 1.67 16.16
CA VAL A 381 6.04 0.71 15.05
C VAL A 381 6.99 -0.49 15.20
N ASN A 382 8.26 -0.24 15.54
CA ASN A 382 9.22 -1.33 15.79
C ASN A 382 8.75 -2.23 16.94
N LYS A 383 8.32 -1.63 18.06
CA LYS A 383 7.82 -2.38 19.22
C LYS A 383 6.58 -3.19 18.86
N PHE A 384 5.63 -2.59 18.13
CA PHE A 384 4.39 -3.22 17.66
C PHE A 384 4.67 -4.45 16.80
N LEU A 385 5.50 -4.33 15.76
CA LEU A 385 5.83 -5.42 14.85
C LEU A 385 6.54 -6.58 15.55
N ARG A 386 7.39 -6.29 16.54
CA ARG A 386 8.07 -7.32 17.34
C ARG A 386 7.12 -8.06 18.25
N ILE A 387 6.18 -7.35 18.90
CA ILE A 387 5.14 -7.98 19.75
C ILE A 387 4.21 -8.83 18.88
N TYR A 388 3.77 -8.28 17.74
CA TYR A 388 2.95 -9.05 16.80
C TYR A 388 3.65 -10.34 16.38
N TYR A 389 4.91 -10.25 15.92
CA TYR A 389 5.69 -11.42 15.51
C TYR A 389 5.76 -12.50 16.60
N ALA A 390 6.09 -12.10 17.82
CA ALA A 390 6.19 -13.03 18.94
C ALA A 390 4.84 -13.74 19.21
N ARG A 391 3.75 -12.96 19.31
CA ARG A 391 2.41 -13.51 19.55
C ARG A 391 1.89 -14.37 18.40
N ALA A 392 2.20 -14.01 17.14
CA ALA A 392 1.80 -14.79 15.98
C ALA A 392 2.55 -16.13 15.94
N MET A 393 3.84 -16.16 16.27
CA MET A 393 4.62 -17.39 16.34
C MET A 393 4.22 -18.31 17.51
N GLU A 394 3.58 -17.78 18.55
CA GLU A 394 3.02 -18.59 19.66
C GLU A 394 1.83 -19.44 19.22
N LEU A 395 1.10 -19.05 18.17
CA LEU A 395 -0.01 -19.85 17.62
C LEU A 395 0.43 -21.20 17.05
N TYR A 396 1.72 -21.35 16.74
CA TYR A 396 2.27 -22.50 16.03
C TYR A 396 3.25 -23.32 16.89
N LYS A 397 3.32 -23.03 18.18
CA LYS A 397 4.03 -23.82 19.18
C LYS A 397 3.10 -24.88 19.79
#